data_f8b85b7f8cc55bc86cb09470e81e1ff6
#
_entry.id   f8b85b7f8cc55bc86cb09470e81e1ff6
#
_cell.length_a   1.000
_cell.length_b   1.000
_cell.length_c   1.000
_cell.angle_alpha   90.00
_cell.angle_beta   90.00
_cell.angle_gamma   90.00
#
_symmetry.space_group_name_H-M   'P 1'
#
loop_
_entity.id
_entity.type
_entity.pdbx_description
1 polymer ?
#
loop_
_entity_poly.entity_id
_entity_poly.type
_entity_poly.pdbx_seq_one_letter_code
_entity_poly.pdbx_strand_id
1 'polypeptide(L)'
;MWTDDGVFAEDMKQICATEWIPWEKLEGKTLLITGATGLIGYTLVSALLYANRERGLHMTILALVRDEERAKARFAGQETDGLHWIVGDMLNIPTIEQSIDYIVHGASQTGSKAFVREPVETIKIAFKGTCDLLELAKEKRVLGFVYLSSMEVYGYPPKGHKVKESDSCCLSPLDVRSSYPIGKLQCENLCCAYASEYGVPVMIARLTQTFGPGVNYDDTRVFAEFARCVKEKRDIVLKTKGETERSYLYTADAAAALLAIMLKGQPGQAYNVADESTYCSIAEMAQRVAQMGGIDVRYDIQDERKNGYLAVLFMNLDTSLLKELDWEPIKHTEKNILDRPNALLDMYSRMIRGMNEW
;
A
#
# COMPACT_ATOMS: atom_id res chain seq x y z
N MET A 1 10.18 11.83 13.17
CA MET A 1 9.54 12.04 14.48
C MET A 1 8.18 12.65 14.23
N TRP A 2 7.12 12.19 14.85
CA TRP A 2 5.79 12.79 14.74
C TRP A 2 5.84 14.23 15.28
N THR A 3 5.36 15.18 14.50
CA THR A 3 5.08 16.55 14.96
C THR A 3 3.65 16.87 14.55
N ASP A 4 2.86 17.49 15.45
CA ASP A 4 1.43 17.80 15.18
C ASP A 4 1.22 18.76 14.00
N ASP A 5 2.28 19.44 13.55
CA ASP A 5 2.27 20.39 12.43
C ASP A 5 2.94 19.81 11.16
N GLY A 6 3.34 18.54 11.17
CA GLY A 6 4.01 17.91 10.03
C GLY A 6 3.05 17.42 8.94
N VAL A 7 3.58 17.19 7.74
CA VAL A 7 2.81 16.67 6.59
C VAL A 7 2.07 15.39 6.93
N PHE A 8 2.68 14.51 7.73
CA PHE A 8 2.07 13.26 8.12
C PHE A 8 0.88 13.46 9.07
N ALA A 9 0.95 14.43 9.99
CA ALA A 9 -0.17 14.79 10.86
C ALA A 9 -1.34 15.41 10.08
N GLU A 10 -1.04 16.25 9.07
CA GLU A 10 -2.06 16.73 8.13
C GLU A 10 -2.77 15.59 7.42
N ASP A 11 -2.03 14.56 6.97
CA ASP A 11 -2.62 13.38 6.34
C ASP A 11 -3.59 12.65 7.28
N MET A 12 -3.21 12.46 8.54
CA MET A 12 -4.06 11.79 9.54
C MET A 12 -5.34 12.59 9.80
N LYS A 13 -5.22 13.92 9.92
CA LYS A 13 -6.35 14.81 10.07
C LYS A 13 -7.32 14.72 8.88
N GLN A 14 -6.79 14.69 7.67
CA GLN A 14 -7.61 14.61 6.45
C GLN A 14 -8.29 13.25 6.30
N ILE A 15 -7.59 12.13 6.58
CA ILE A 15 -8.22 10.79 6.62
C ILE A 15 -9.35 10.78 7.65
N CYS A 16 -9.10 11.29 8.85
CA CYS A 16 -10.09 11.34 9.92
C CYS A 16 -11.31 12.20 9.55
N ALA A 17 -11.11 13.30 8.81
CA ALA A 17 -12.19 14.19 8.38
C ALA A 17 -13.02 13.64 7.20
N THR A 18 -12.63 12.51 6.61
CA THR A 18 -13.30 11.92 5.45
C THR A 18 -14.69 11.40 5.82
N GLU A 19 -15.74 12.01 5.23
CA GLU A 19 -17.14 11.72 5.58
C GLU A 19 -17.65 10.40 4.99
N TRP A 20 -17.10 9.95 3.85
CA TRP A 20 -17.51 8.69 3.24
C TRP A 20 -16.96 7.44 3.92
N ILE A 21 -16.04 7.56 4.90
CA ILE A 21 -15.65 6.47 5.79
C ILE A 21 -16.68 6.37 6.93
N PRO A 22 -17.41 5.26 7.07
CA PRO A 22 -18.40 5.06 8.13
C PRO A 22 -17.70 4.72 9.47
N TRP A 23 -17.08 5.73 10.08
CA TRP A 23 -16.28 5.61 11.30
C TRP A 23 -17.02 4.98 12.47
N GLU A 24 -18.34 5.18 12.56
CA GLU A 24 -19.21 4.61 13.58
C GLU A 24 -19.21 3.08 13.60
N LYS A 25 -18.92 2.44 12.47
CA LYS A 25 -18.80 0.97 12.40
C LYS A 25 -17.57 0.44 13.16
N LEU A 26 -16.62 1.33 13.47
CA LEU A 26 -15.40 0.99 14.19
C LEU A 26 -15.47 1.25 15.69
N GLU A 27 -16.56 1.84 16.19
CA GLU A 27 -16.74 2.12 17.62
C GLU A 27 -16.68 0.82 18.45
N GLY A 28 -15.77 0.79 19.43
CA GLY A 28 -15.54 -0.35 20.33
C GLY A 28 -14.95 -1.60 19.64
N LYS A 29 -14.48 -1.50 18.39
CA LYS A 29 -14.01 -2.64 17.59
C LYS A 29 -12.54 -2.96 17.81
N THR A 30 -12.20 -4.24 17.64
CA THR A 30 -10.83 -4.73 17.67
C THR A 30 -10.35 -5.04 16.25
N LEU A 31 -9.25 -4.42 15.84
CA LEU A 31 -8.64 -4.58 14.53
C LEU A 31 -7.28 -5.28 14.65
N LEU A 32 -7.07 -6.39 13.96
CA LEU A 32 -5.74 -7.01 13.80
C LEU A 32 -5.09 -6.51 12.52
N ILE A 33 -3.90 -5.91 12.65
CA ILE A 33 -3.15 -5.38 11.50
C ILE A 33 -1.81 -6.07 11.42
N THR A 34 -1.55 -6.77 10.32
CA THR A 34 -0.24 -7.34 10.02
C THR A 34 0.52 -6.43 9.05
N GLY A 35 1.84 -6.35 9.18
CA GLY A 35 2.63 -5.39 8.42
C GLY A 35 2.50 -3.95 8.92
N ALA A 36 2.10 -3.76 10.18
CA ALA A 36 1.85 -2.47 10.81
C ALA A 36 3.03 -1.49 10.79
N THR A 37 4.27 -1.98 10.74
CA THR A 37 5.49 -1.15 10.65
C THR A 37 5.94 -0.84 9.22
N GLY A 38 5.27 -1.44 8.21
CA GLY A 38 5.50 -1.12 6.80
C GLY A 38 4.89 0.23 6.42
N LEU A 39 5.20 0.76 5.22
CA LEU A 39 4.76 2.08 4.79
C LEU A 39 3.24 2.27 4.90
N ILE A 40 2.46 1.38 4.27
CA ILE A 40 0.99 1.46 4.27
C ILE A 40 0.42 1.11 5.65
N GLY A 41 0.93 0.05 6.29
CA GLY A 41 0.46 -0.37 7.61
C GLY A 41 0.68 0.70 8.68
N TYR A 42 1.85 1.37 8.65
CA TYR A 42 2.14 2.48 9.55
C TYR A 42 1.14 3.64 9.36
N THR A 43 0.89 4.03 8.10
CA THR A 43 -0.08 5.09 7.80
C THR A 43 -1.49 4.71 8.26
N LEU A 44 -1.92 3.46 8.02
CA LEU A 44 -3.24 2.97 8.44
C LEU A 44 -3.38 2.95 9.96
N VAL A 45 -2.40 2.38 10.68
CA VAL A 45 -2.43 2.34 12.16
C VAL A 45 -2.46 3.76 12.73
N SER A 46 -1.62 4.67 12.21
CA SER A 46 -1.61 6.07 12.64
C SER A 46 -2.93 6.78 12.39
N ALA A 47 -3.58 6.52 11.23
CA ALA A 47 -4.90 7.08 10.93
C ALA A 47 -5.98 6.57 11.90
N LEU A 48 -5.94 5.28 12.23
CA LEU A 48 -6.86 4.68 13.20
C LEU A 48 -6.64 5.24 14.61
N LEU A 49 -5.40 5.39 15.06
CA LEU A 49 -5.07 6.00 16.36
C LEU A 49 -5.54 7.45 16.41
N TYR A 50 -5.28 8.22 15.35
CA TYR A 50 -5.74 9.60 15.26
C TYR A 50 -7.27 9.68 15.31
N ALA A 51 -7.98 8.87 14.54
CA ALA A 51 -9.44 8.81 14.55
C ALA A 51 -9.98 8.32 15.91
N ASN A 52 -9.30 7.39 16.57
CA ASN A 52 -9.65 6.90 17.90
C ASN A 52 -9.70 8.05 18.92
N ARG A 53 -8.67 8.90 18.91
CA ARG A 53 -8.57 10.08 19.75
C ARG A 53 -9.62 11.15 19.40
N GLU A 54 -9.65 11.58 18.14
CA GLU A 54 -10.47 12.72 17.71
C GLU A 54 -11.98 12.44 17.71
N ARG A 55 -12.36 11.17 17.48
CA ARG A 55 -13.77 10.75 17.38
C ARG A 55 -14.26 9.96 18.60
N GLY A 56 -13.38 9.61 19.54
CA GLY A 56 -13.73 8.83 20.72
C GLY A 56 -14.23 7.42 20.39
N LEU A 57 -13.62 6.73 19.43
CA LEU A 57 -14.13 5.45 18.91
C LEU A 57 -13.83 4.25 19.82
N HIS A 58 -12.93 4.39 20.78
CA HIS A 58 -12.56 3.30 21.71
C HIS A 58 -12.13 2.01 21.02
N MET A 59 -11.46 2.11 19.87
CA MET A 59 -10.93 0.97 19.14
C MET A 59 -9.76 0.33 19.87
N THR A 60 -9.61 -0.99 19.72
CA THR A 60 -8.42 -1.73 20.09
C THR A 60 -7.69 -2.12 18.80
N ILE A 61 -6.42 -1.78 18.66
CA ILE A 61 -5.58 -2.10 17.51
C ILE A 61 -4.53 -3.11 17.95
N LEU A 62 -4.60 -4.32 17.41
CA LEU A 62 -3.62 -5.38 17.60
C LEU A 62 -2.65 -5.35 16.41
N ALA A 63 -1.41 -4.96 16.63
CA ALA A 63 -0.39 -4.89 15.59
C ALA A 63 0.55 -6.10 15.68
N LEU A 64 0.47 -7.02 14.71
CA LEU A 64 1.39 -8.15 14.62
C LEU A 64 2.73 -7.68 14.05
N VAL A 65 3.78 -7.78 14.85
CA VAL A 65 5.13 -7.30 14.56
C VAL A 65 6.19 -8.34 14.91
N ARG A 66 7.32 -8.36 14.19
CA ARG A 66 8.43 -9.28 14.47
C ARG A 66 9.34 -8.79 15.59
N ASP A 67 9.39 -7.47 15.78
CA ASP A 67 10.28 -6.80 16.71
C ASP A 67 9.53 -5.63 17.33
N GLU A 68 9.18 -5.78 18.61
CA GLU A 68 8.39 -4.82 19.36
C GLU A 68 9.15 -3.51 19.61
N GLU A 69 10.45 -3.58 19.90
CA GLU A 69 11.26 -2.38 20.17
C GLU A 69 11.40 -1.52 18.91
N ARG A 70 11.62 -2.17 17.77
CA ARG A 70 11.62 -1.49 16.47
C ARG A 70 10.24 -0.90 16.14
N ALA A 71 9.16 -1.60 16.48
CA ALA A 71 7.81 -1.10 16.29
C ALA A 71 7.54 0.13 17.18
N LYS A 72 7.86 0.07 18.46
CA LYS A 72 7.76 1.20 19.39
C LYS A 72 8.57 2.41 18.90
N ALA A 73 9.80 2.18 18.44
CA ALA A 73 10.63 3.25 17.86
C ALA A 73 9.99 3.88 16.62
N ARG A 74 9.32 3.08 15.76
CA ARG A 74 8.61 3.56 14.57
C ARG A 74 7.42 4.45 14.92
N PHE A 75 6.71 4.16 16.00
CA PHE A 75 5.56 4.92 16.48
C PHE A 75 5.90 5.94 17.57
N ALA A 76 7.20 6.15 17.86
CA ALA A 76 7.63 7.10 18.86
C ALA A 76 7.11 8.52 18.58
N GLY A 77 6.60 9.18 19.61
CA GLY A 77 6.02 10.53 19.53
C GLY A 77 4.55 10.58 19.11
N GLN A 78 3.94 9.43 18.76
CA GLN A 78 2.48 9.33 18.60
C GLN A 78 1.82 8.92 19.91
N GLU A 79 0.58 9.34 20.10
CA GLU A 79 -0.28 8.77 21.12
C GLU A 79 -0.71 7.37 20.68
N THR A 80 -0.42 6.37 21.50
CA THR A 80 -0.63 4.95 21.16
C THR A 80 -1.69 4.29 22.05
N ASP A 81 -2.58 5.07 22.65
CA ASP A 81 -3.70 4.54 23.43
C ASP A 81 -4.59 3.65 22.54
N GLY A 82 -4.88 2.44 23.03
CA GLY A 82 -5.59 1.41 22.26
C GLY A 82 -4.70 0.59 21.31
N LEU A 83 -3.39 0.85 21.20
CA LEU A 83 -2.45 0.05 20.38
C LEU A 83 -1.74 -1.00 21.23
N HIS A 84 -1.83 -2.26 20.81
CA HIS A 84 -1.21 -3.40 21.46
C HIS A 84 -0.32 -4.16 20.49
N TRP A 85 0.88 -4.50 20.92
CA TRP A 85 1.83 -5.26 20.12
C TRP A 85 1.63 -6.77 20.31
N ILE A 86 1.50 -7.50 19.20
CA ILE A 86 1.52 -8.96 19.16
C ILE A 86 2.84 -9.35 18.52
N VAL A 87 3.74 -9.97 19.30
CA VAL A 87 5.06 -10.37 18.79
C VAL A 87 4.98 -11.73 18.11
N GLY A 88 5.31 -11.78 16.83
CA GLY A 88 5.28 -12.99 16.02
C GLY A 88 5.60 -12.69 14.55
N ASP A 89 5.67 -13.72 13.74
CA ASP A 89 5.87 -13.59 12.29
C ASP A 89 4.82 -14.37 11.49
N MET A 90 4.81 -14.18 10.19
CA MET A 90 3.80 -14.80 9.31
C MET A 90 3.94 -16.32 9.16
N LEU A 91 5.05 -16.90 9.59
CA LEU A 91 5.23 -18.36 9.62
C LEU A 91 4.85 -18.96 10.97
N ASN A 92 4.81 -18.12 12.03
CA ASN A 92 4.49 -18.50 13.41
C ASN A 92 3.66 -17.40 14.07
N ILE A 93 2.38 -17.30 13.70
CA ILE A 93 1.44 -16.38 14.33
C ILE A 93 1.12 -16.92 15.73
N PRO A 94 1.33 -16.14 16.80
CA PRO A 94 1.00 -16.57 18.15
C PRO A 94 -0.51 -16.70 18.34
N THR A 95 -0.94 -17.45 19.34
CA THR A 95 -2.34 -17.52 19.74
C THR A 95 -2.81 -16.14 20.20
N ILE A 96 -3.91 -15.66 19.63
CA ILE A 96 -4.53 -14.37 19.96
C ILE A 96 -5.87 -14.66 20.67
N GLU A 97 -5.90 -14.48 21.98
CA GLU A 97 -7.07 -14.77 22.78
C GLU A 97 -8.18 -13.71 22.61
N GLN A 98 -7.80 -12.47 22.34
CA GLN A 98 -8.73 -11.34 22.18
C GLN A 98 -9.74 -11.61 21.06
N SER A 99 -10.92 -11.04 21.18
CA SER A 99 -11.87 -10.94 20.07
C SER A 99 -11.27 -10.08 18.97
N ILE A 100 -11.57 -10.41 17.72
CA ILE A 100 -11.13 -9.64 16.55
C ILE A 100 -12.36 -9.39 15.68
N ASP A 101 -12.65 -8.12 15.41
CA ASP A 101 -13.75 -7.73 14.53
C ASP A 101 -13.29 -7.55 13.08
N TYR A 102 -12.08 -7.03 12.87
CA TYR A 102 -11.54 -6.78 11.53
C TYR A 102 -10.08 -7.21 11.43
N ILE A 103 -9.69 -7.65 10.24
CA ILE A 103 -8.28 -7.98 9.94
C ILE A 103 -7.85 -7.20 8.70
N VAL A 104 -6.68 -6.56 8.77
CA VAL A 104 -5.98 -6.01 7.59
C VAL A 104 -4.65 -6.73 7.45
N HIS A 105 -4.55 -7.56 6.41
CA HIS A 105 -3.37 -8.37 6.16
C HIS A 105 -2.46 -7.73 5.13
N GLY A 106 -1.46 -6.96 5.61
CA GLY A 106 -0.46 -6.27 4.79
C GLY A 106 0.96 -6.84 4.91
N ALA A 107 1.20 -7.80 5.82
CA ALA A 107 2.52 -8.40 5.97
C ALA A 107 2.88 -9.25 4.76
N SER A 108 3.97 -8.91 4.08
CA SER A 108 4.50 -9.63 2.93
C SER A 108 5.96 -9.25 2.70
N GLN A 109 6.70 -10.11 2.01
CA GLN A 109 7.99 -9.72 1.45
C GLN A 109 7.72 -8.77 0.26
N THR A 110 8.29 -7.56 0.28
CA THR A 110 8.03 -6.54 -0.75
C THR A 110 9.28 -6.07 -1.50
N GLY A 111 10.46 -6.56 -1.12
CA GLY A 111 11.73 -6.19 -1.74
C GLY A 111 11.96 -6.94 -3.05
N SER A 112 12.03 -6.24 -4.19
CA SER A 112 12.22 -6.87 -5.52
C SER A 112 13.45 -7.79 -5.60
N LYS A 113 14.51 -7.49 -4.84
CA LYS A 113 15.70 -8.36 -4.75
C LYS A 113 15.39 -9.70 -4.05
N ALA A 114 14.51 -9.70 -3.07
CA ALA A 114 14.14 -10.90 -2.33
C ALA A 114 13.33 -11.86 -3.20
N PHE A 115 12.51 -11.37 -4.13
CA PHE A 115 11.72 -12.20 -5.04
C PHE A 115 12.59 -13.14 -5.89
N VAL A 116 13.83 -12.73 -6.16
CA VAL A 116 14.79 -13.53 -6.93
C VAL A 116 15.76 -14.31 -6.05
N ARG A 117 16.17 -13.71 -4.91
CA ARG A 117 17.16 -14.33 -4.02
C ARG A 117 16.56 -15.34 -3.05
N GLU A 118 15.32 -15.10 -2.62
CA GLU A 118 14.59 -15.86 -1.59
C GLU A 118 13.17 -16.21 -2.07
N PRO A 119 12.99 -16.79 -3.28
CA PRO A 119 11.67 -17.01 -3.87
C PRO A 119 10.83 -18.00 -3.05
N VAL A 120 11.45 -19.03 -2.47
CA VAL A 120 10.76 -20.02 -1.65
C VAL A 120 10.19 -19.39 -0.37
N GLU A 121 10.99 -18.56 0.31
CA GLU A 121 10.53 -17.86 1.52
C GLU A 121 9.47 -16.81 1.19
N THR A 122 9.60 -16.14 0.03
CA THR A 122 8.57 -15.21 -0.48
C THR A 122 7.22 -15.90 -0.62
N ILE A 123 7.17 -17.10 -1.22
CA ILE A 123 5.94 -17.88 -1.40
C ILE A 123 5.42 -18.40 -0.05
N LYS A 124 6.29 -18.97 0.80
CA LYS A 124 5.89 -19.51 2.10
C LYS A 124 5.27 -18.45 3.02
N ILE A 125 5.92 -17.29 3.14
CA ILE A 125 5.44 -16.17 3.97
C ILE A 125 4.06 -15.72 3.48
N ALA A 126 3.90 -15.54 2.16
CA ALA A 126 2.63 -15.12 1.59
C ALA A 126 1.53 -16.15 1.84
N PHE A 127 1.75 -17.42 1.43
CA PHE A 127 0.70 -18.42 1.43
C PHE A 127 0.36 -18.92 2.84
N LYS A 128 1.38 -19.34 3.63
CA LYS A 128 1.13 -19.86 4.99
C LYS A 128 0.52 -18.79 5.89
N GLY A 129 1.08 -17.57 5.85
CA GLY A 129 0.58 -16.48 6.68
C GLY A 129 -0.87 -16.10 6.33
N THR A 130 -1.21 -16.08 5.04
CA THR A 130 -2.59 -15.82 4.62
C THR A 130 -3.53 -16.94 5.04
N CYS A 131 -3.11 -18.21 4.91
CA CYS A 131 -3.90 -19.37 5.35
C CYS A 131 -4.20 -19.31 6.84
N ASP A 132 -3.18 -19.12 7.67
CA ASP A 132 -3.33 -19.04 9.14
C ASP A 132 -4.24 -17.88 9.57
N LEU A 133 -4.14 -16.71 8.92
CA LEU A 133 -5.00 -15.57 9.22
C LEU A 133 -6.45 -15.78 8.76
N LEU A 134 -6.69 -16.48 7.66
CA LEU A 134 -8.04 -16.82 7.23
C LEU A 134 -8.72 -17.84 8.15
N GLU A 135 -7.96 -18.83 8.68
CA GLU A 135 -8.48 -19.71 9.72
C GLU A 135 -8.81 -18.94 11.01
N LEU A 136 -7.92 -18.01 11.42
CA LEU A 136 -8.18 -17.13 12.56
C LEU A 136 -9.44 -16.26 12.31
N ALA A 137 -9.59 -15.71 11.12
CA ALA A 137 -10.76 -14.90 10.75
C ALA A 137 -12.07 -15.69 10.84
N LYS A 138 -12.05 -16.93 10.37
CA LYS A 138 -13.18 -17.87 10.46
C LYS A 138 -13.49 -18.21 11.92
N GLU A 139 -12.49 -18.56 12.72
CA GLU A 139 -12.62 -18.86 14.14
C GLU A 139 -13.21 -17.70 14.92
N LYS A 140 -12.65 -16.50 14.77
CA LYS A 140 -13.08 -15.26 15.44
C LYS A 140 -14.37 -14.69 14.87
N ARG A 141 -14.88 -15.18 13.73
CA ARG A 141 -16.07 -14.69 13.02
C ARG A 141 -15.99 -13.19 12.75
N VAL A 142 -14.89 -12.77 12.14
CA VAL A 142 -14.63 -11.35 11.87
C VAL A 142 -15.72 -10.72 10.99
N LEU A 143 -15.90 -9.42 11.13
CA LEU A 143 -16.86 -8.63 10.34
C LEU A 143 -16.30 -8.20 9.00
N GLY A 144 -14.96 -8.23 8.84
CA GLY A 144 -14.28 -7.91 7.59
C GLY A 144 -12.81 -8.29 7.62
N PHE A 145 -12.31 -8.72 6.46
CA PHE A 145 -10.90 -9.05 6.24
C PHE A 145 -10.43 -8.37 4.94
N VAL A 146 -9.39 -7.58 4.98
CA VAL A 146 -8.77 -6.99 3.79
C VAL A 146 -7.41 -7.61 3.54
N TYR A 147 -7.27 -8.28 2.39
CA TYR A 147 -6.00 -8.78 1.90
C TYR A 147 -5.32 -7.76 1.00
N LEU A 148 -4.12 -7.33 1.34
CA LEU A 148 -3.31 -6.45 0.50
C LEU A 148 -2.63 -7.25 -0.61
N SER A 149 -3.19 -7.19 -1.80
CA SER A 149 -2.61 -7.72 -3.03
C SER A 149 -1.82 -6.63 -3.77
N SER A 150 -1.52 -6.84 -5.03
CA SER A 150 -0.66 -5.96 -5.83
C SER A 150 -1.11 -5.93 -7.28
N MET A 151 -0.88 -4.81 -7.97
CA MET A 151 -1.01 -4.71 -9.42
C MET A 151 -0.16 -5.74 -10.18
N GLU A 152 0.91 -6.26 -9.58
CA GLU A 152 1.79 -7.24 -10.22
C GLU A 152 1.07 -8.55 -10.56
N VAL A 153 -0.09 -8.84 -9.97
CA VAL A 153 -0.90 -10.01 -10.30
C VAL A 153 -1.37 -10.04 -11.76
N TYR A 154 -1.50 -8.89 -12.39
CA TYR A 154 -1.91 -8.80 -13.81
C TYR A 154 -0.80 -9.18 -14.80
N GLY A 155 0.46 -9.22 -14.36
CA GLY A 155 1.60 -9.46 -15.25
C GLY A 155 1.86 -8.27 -16.19
N TYR A 156 1.78 -8.48 -17.49
CA TYR A 156 2.12 -7.50 -18.53
C TYR A 156 0.93 -7.19 -19.43
N PRO A 157 0.02 -6.33 -19.02
CA PRO A 157 -1.09 -5.90 -19.87
C PRO A 157 -0.60 -5.17 -21.14
N PRO A 158 -1.34 -5.24 -22.27
CA PRO A 158 -0.98 -4.52 -23.47
C PRO A 158 -1.07 -3.00 -23.28
N LYS A 159 -0.24 -2.25 -24.02
CA LYS A 159 -0.25 -0.78 -24.00
C LYS A 159 -1.62 -0.23 -24.37
N GLY A 160 -2.08 0.76 -23.60
CA GLY A 160 -3.37 1.43 -23.81
C GLY A 160 -4.58 0.67 -23.26
N HIS A 161 -4.37 -0.52 -22.69
CA HIS A 161 -5.45 -1.25 -22.03
C HIS A 161 -5.66 -0.69 -20.61
N LYS A 162 -6.92 -0.42 -20.25
CA LYS A 162 -7.29 -0.05 -18.88
C LYS A 162 -7.68 -1.31 -18.12
N VAL A 163 -6.86 -1.68 -17.14
CA VAL A 163 -6.87 -2.99 -16.46
C VAL A 163 -7.96 -3.02 -15.40
N LYS A 164 -8.91 -3.95 -15.57
CA LYS A 164 -10.02 -4.19 -14.63
C LYS A 164 -9.75 -5.40 -13.74
N GLU A 165 -10.46 -5.48 -12.64
CA GLU A 165 -10.34 -6.60 -11.68
C GLU A 165 -10.71 -7.95 -12.30
N SER A 166 -11.55 -7.95 -13.34
CA SER A 166 -11.97 -9.15 -14.10
C SER A 166 -10.96 -9.61 -15.14
N ASP A 167 -9.89 -8.82 -15.39
CA ASP A 167 -8.93 -9.17 -16.44
C ASP A 167 -8.08 -10.37 -16.05
N SER A 168 -7.76 -11.17 -17.06
CA SER A 168 -6.92 -12.36 -16.89
C SER A 168 -5.48 -11.99 -16.58
N CYS A 169 -4.86 -12.75 -15.70
CA CYS A 169 -3.47 -12.56 -15.30
C CYS A 169 -2.51 -13.28 -16.26
N CYS A 170 -1.53 -12.55 -16.82
CA CYS A 170 -0.51 -13.09 -17.74
C CYS A 170 0.84 -13.22 -17.02
N LEU A 171 1.03 -14.30 -16.27
CA LEU A 171 2.27 -14.60 -15.54
C LEU A 171 2.86 -15.92 -15.99
N SER A 172 4.19 -16.00 -16.09
CA SER A 172 4.90 -17.25 -16.33
C SER A 172 5.19 -17.95 -14.99
N PRO A 173 4.63 -19.15 -14.75
CA PRO A 173 4.90 -19.89 -13.53
C PRO A 173 6.33 -20.49 -13.46
N LEU A 174 7.04 -20.51 -14.58
CA LEU A 174 8.42 -21.03 -14.65
C LEU A 174 9.47 -19.93 -14.44
N ASP A 175 9.05 -18.68 -14.39
CA ASP A 175 9.94 -17.56 -14.07
C ASP A 175 10.02 -17.39 -12.55
N VAL A 176 11.21 -17.54 -11.98
CA VAL A 176 11.47 -17.37 -10.55
C VAL A 176 11.07 -15.98 -10.06
N ARG A 177 11.19 -14.94 -10.89
CA ARG A 177 10.76 -13.57 -10.57
C ARG A 177 9.25 -13.49 -10.34
N SER A 178 8.47 -14.40 -10.91
CA SER A 178 7.02 -14.50 -10.70
C SER A 178 6.61 -15.05 -9.33
N SER A 179 7.56 -15.43 -8.47
CA SER A 179 7.27 -15.94 -7.11
C SER A 179 6.37 -15.03 -6.28
N TYR A 180 6.58 -13.72 -6.36
CA TYR A 180 5.76 -12.73 -5.66
C TYR A 180 4.34 -12.59 -6.26
N PRO A 181 4.17 -12.24 -7.55
CA PRO A 181 2.83 -12.05 -8.12
C PRO A 181 2.02 -13.35 -8.15
N ILE A 182 2.64 -14.51 -8.40
CA ILE A 182 1.94 -15.82 -8.32
C ILE A 182 1.54 -16.14 -6.89
N GLY A 183 2.42 -15.88 -5.91
CA GLY A 183 2.08 -16.01 -4.49
C GLY A 183 0.89 -15.13 -4.10
N LYS A 184 0.82 -13.89 -4.60
CA LYS A 184 -0.32 -13.00 -4.39
C LYS A 184 -1.60 -13.55 -5.02
N LEU A 185 -1.55 -14.03 -6.28
CA LEU A 185 -2.70 -14.66 -6.95
C LEU A 185 -3.22 -15.90 -6.21
N GLN A 186 -2.31 -16.74 -5.73
CA GLN A 186 -2.68 -17.93 -4.95
C GLN A 186 -3.41 -17.52 -3.66
N CYS A 187 -2.93 -16.48 -2.98
CA CYS A 187 -3.59 -15.94 -1.79
C CYS A 187 -4.94 -15.30 -2.10
N GLU A 188 -5.09 -14.59 -3.23
CA GLU A 188 -6.39 -14.06 -3.68
C GLU A 188 -7.39 -15.20 -3.90
N ASN A 189 -6.98 -16.26 -4.59
CA ASN A 189 -7.84 -17.43 -4.80
C ASN A 189 -8.24 -18.09 -3.47
N LEU A 190 -7.30 -18.21 -2.53
CA LEU A 190 -7.57 -18.70 -1.18
C LEU A 190 -8.59 -17.79 -0.44
N CYS A 191 -8.45 -16.48 -0.53
CA CYS A 191 -9.42 -15.52 0.03
C CYS A 191 -10.83 -15.74 -0.54
N CYS A 192 -10.95 -15.88 -1.86
CA CYS A 192 -12.23 -16.16 -2.51
C CYS A 192 -12.83 -17.52 -2.09
N ALA A 193 -11.98 -18.54 -1.93
CA ALA A 193 -12.39 -19.85 -1.45
C ALA A 193 -12.95 -19.78 -0.02
N TYR A 194 -12.28 -19.09 0.90
CA TYR A 194 -12.78 -18.90 2.27
C TYR A 194 -14.06 -18.09 2.33
N ALA A 195 -14.20 -17.08 1.47
CA ALA A 195 -15.45 -16.32 1.35
C ALA A 195 -16.61 -17.22 0.88
N SER A 196 -16.35 -18.06 -0.12
CA SER A 196 -17.38 -18.94 -0.70
C SER A 196 -17.75 -20.13 0.19
N GLU A 197 -16.75 -20.79 0.78
CA GLU A 197 -16.95 -22.05 1.52
C GLU A 197 -17.35 -21.81 2.99
N TYR A 198 -16.76 -20.82 3.62
CA TYR A 198 -16.94 -20.57 5.07
C TYR A 198 -17.66 -19.23 5.37
N GLY A 199 -17.96 -18.43 4.36
CA GLY A 199 -18.61 -17.13 4.56
C GLY A 199 -17.72 -16.09 5.24
N VAL A 200 -16.40 -16.25 5.21
CA VAL A 200 -15.45 -15.25 5.75
C VAL A 200 -15.52 -14.00 4.89
N PRO A 201 -15.82 -12.81 5.44
CA PRO A 201 -16.01 -11.60 4.66
C PRO A 201 -14.66 -10.99 4.21
N VAL A 202 -14.02 -11.63 3.23
CA VAL A 202 -12.71 -11.23 2.70
C VAL A 202 -12.88 -10.32 1.48
N MET A 203 -12.21 -9.20 1.48
CA MET A 203 -12.03 -8.31 0.34
C MET A 203 -10.55 -8.24 -0.03
N ILE A 204 -10.25 -7.95 -1.30
CA ILE A 204 -8.91 -7.94 -1.86
C ILE A 204 -8.58 -6.53 -2.38
N ALA A 205 -7.48 -5.94 -1.91
CA ALA A 205 -6.99 -4.64 -2.40
C ALA A 205 -5.77 -4.85 -3.30
N ARG A 206 -5.90 -4.65 -4.62
CA ARG A 206 -4.80 -4.70 -5.60
C ARG A 206 -4.16 -3.32 -5.72
N LEU A 207 -3.17 -3.06 -4.86
CA LEU A 207 -2.53 -1.75 -4.81
C LEU A 207 -1.52 -1.57 -5.95
N THR A 208 -1.51 -0.36 -6.51
CA THR A 208 -0.42 0.11 -7.36
C THR A 208 0.79 0.53 -6.53
N GLN A 209 1.84 1.06 -7.18
CA GLN A 209 3.02 1.56 -6.49
C GLN A 209 2.66 2.74 -5.59
N THR A 210 2.80 2.53 -4.29
CA THR A 210 2.40 3.49 -3.26
C THR A 210 3.60 4.16 -2.64
N PHE A 211 3.56 5.49 -2.48
CA PHE A 211 4.58 6.28 -1.80
C PHE A 211 4.01 7.55 -1.15
N GLY A 212 4.75 8.11 -0.21
CA GLY A 212 4.38 9.28 0.56
C GLY A 212 5.30 9.47 1.77
N PRO A 213 4.92 10.26 2.77
CA PRO A 213 5.66 10.38 4.03
C PRO A 213 5.88 9.02 4.67
N GLY A 214 7.05 8.80 5.26
CA GLY A 214 7.44 7.51 5.85
C GLY A 214 8.15 6.55 4.91
N VAL A 215 8.38 6.92 3.64
CA VAL A 215 9.30 6.20 2.74
C VAL A 215 10.71 6.32 3.30
N ASN A 216 11.41 5.19 3.46
CA ASN A 216 12.79 5.19 3.94
C ASN A 216 13.70 5.93 2.96
N TYR A 217 14.67 6.66 3.50
CA TYR A 217 15.60 7.42 2.67
C TYR A 217 16.40 6.54 1.72
N ASP A 218 16.76 5.35 2.13
CA ASP A 218 17.53 4.35 1.35
C ASP A 218 16.65 3.42 0.48
N ASP A 219 15.37 3.71 0.34
CA ASP A 219 14.48 2.96 -0.55
C ASP A 219 15.02 3.00 -1.99
N THR A 220 15.18 1.83 -2.61
CA THR A 220 15.81 1.69 -3.93
C THR A 220 14.84 1.82 -5.11
N ARG A 221 13.56 2.05 -4.84
CA ARG A 221 12.55 2.23 -5.90
C ARG A 221 12.71 3.58 -6.59
N VAL A 222 12.31 3.62 -7.86
CA VAL A 222 12.51 4.77 -8.77
C VAL A 222 11.98 6.08 -8.18
N PHE A 223 10.78 6.08 -7.60
CA PHE A 223 10.21 7.29 -7.01
C PHE A 223 11.06 7.83 -5.85
N ALA A 224 11.60 6.96 -5.00
CA ALA A 224 12.46 7.38 -3.89
C ALA A 224 13.81 7.90 -4.37
N GLU A 225 14.38 7.30 -5.42
CA GLU A 225 15.58 7.80 -6.07
C GLU A 225 15.38 9.21 -6.62
N PHE A 226 14.26 9.47 -7.31
CA PHE A 226 13.97 10.81 -7.83
C PHE A 226 13.78 11.85 -6.72
N ALA A 227 13.13 11.48 -5.61
CA ALA A 227 12.98 12.34 -4.45
C ALA A 227 14.35 12.68 -3.82
N ARG A 228 15.25 11.69 -3.71
CA ARG A 228 16.64 11.94 -3.25
C ARG A 228 17.38 12.85 -4.19
N CYS A 229 17.25 12.69 -5.51
CA CYS A 229 17.88 13.58 -6.49
C CYS A 229 17.46 15.04 -6.25
N VAL A 230 16.18 15.30 -6.03
CA VAL A 230 15.68 16.65 -5.72
C VAL A 230 16.26 17.16 -4.40
N LYS A 231 16.23 16.34 -3.35
CA LYS A 231 16.74 16.72 -2.03
C LYS A 231 18.24 17.02 -2.01
N GLU A 232 19.00 16.20 -2.74
CA GLU A 232 20.47 16.30 -2.85
C GLU A 232 20.93 17.28 -3.94
N LYS A 233 20.00 17.89 -4.68
CA LYS A 233 20.30 18.81 -5.81
C LYS A 233 21.23 18.18 -6.86
N ARG A 234 20.99 16.93 -7.19
CA ARG A 234 21.69 16.19 -8.25
C ARG A 234 20.76 15.78 -9.36
N ASP A 235 21.26 15.65 -10.58
CA ASP A 235 20.48 15.27 -11.73
C ASP A 235 19.90 13.87 -11.59
N ILE A 236 18.70 13.65 -12.17
CA ILE A 236 18.10 12.34 -12.32
C ILE A 236 18.77 11.63 -13.49
N VAL A 237 19.32 10.43 -13.27
CA VAL A 237 19.96 9.63 -14.32
C VAL A 237 19.11 8.41 -14.63
N LEU A 238 18.48 8.40 -15.82
CA LEU A 238 17.72 7.27 -16.31
C LEU A 238 18.65 6.25 -16.98
N LYS A 239 18.58 5.00 -16.50
CA LYS A 239 19.37 3.86 -17.02
C LYS A 239 18.68 3.13 -18.17
N THR A 240 17.41 3.45 -18.43
CA THR A 240 16.57 2.95 -19.53
C THR A 240 15.86 4.13 -20.19
N LYS A 241 15.12 3.90 -21.26
CA LYS A 241 14.31 4.94 -21.90
C LYS A 241 13.15 5.45 -21.02
N GLY A 242 12.84 4.74 -19.93
CA GLY A 242 11.76 5.11 -19.02
C GLY A 242 10.36 4.91 -19.60
N GLU A 243 10.18 3.93 -20.47
CA GLU A 243 8.92 3.67 -21.21
C GLU A 243 7.85 2.96 -20.36
N THR A 244 8.21 2.39 -19.22
CA THR A 244 7.23 1.80 -18.30
C THR A 244 6.25 2.85 -17.82
N GLU A 245 4.95 2.58 -18.01
CA GLU A 245 3.85 3.46 -17.63
C GLU A 245 3.02 2.81 -16.50
N ARG A 246 2.65 3.58 -15.49
CA ARG A 246 1.76 3.12 -14.42
C ARG A 246 1.12 4.28 -13.67
N SER A 247 0.01 3.99 -12.98
CA SER A 247 -0.53 4.88 -11.96
C SER A 247 0.24 4.72 -10.65
N TYR A 248 0.14 5.73 -9.80
CA TYR A 248 0.71 5.72 -8.45
C TYR A 248 -0.40 5.98 -7.42
N LEU A 249 -0.06 5.80 -6.15
CA LEU A 249 -1.00 6.02 -5.05
C LEU A 249 -0.28 6.69 -3.87
N TYR A 250 -0.92 7.69 -3.29
CA TYR A 250 -0.41 8.31 -2.07
C TYR A 250 -0.71 7.44 -0.84
N THR A 251 0.16 7.46 0.17
CA THR A 251 0.01 6.61 1.36
C THR A 251 -1.29 6.86 2.13
N ALA A 252 -1.70 8.12 2.26
CA ALA A 252 -2.97 8.46 2.92
C ALA A 252 -4.17 7.96 2.12
N ASP A 253 -4.14 8.10 0.79
CA ASP A 253 -5.19 7.58 -0.10
C ASP A 253 -5.29 6.06 -0.03
N ALA A 254 -4.13 5.37 0.09
CA ALA A 254 -4.11 3.92 0.30
C ALA A 254 -4.77 3.53 1.63
N ALA A 255 -4.46 4.22 2.73
CA ALA A 255 -5.07 3.94 4.03
C ALA A 255 -6.58 4.17 4.01
N ALA A 256 -7.04 5.27 3.41
CA ALA A 256 -8.46 5.56 3.25
C ALA A 256 -9.17 4.52 2.35
N ALA A 257 -8.53 4.06 1.26
CA ALA A 257 -9.07 3.01 0.40
C ALA A 257 -9.23 1.68 1.16
N LEU A 258 -8.25 1.30 1.97
CA LEU A 258 -8.34 0.09 2.79
C LEU A 258 -9.51 0.15 3.78
N LEU A 259 -9.75 1.33 4.39
CA LEU A 259 -10.92 1.54 5.26
C LEU A 259 -12.24 1.46 4.49
N ALA A 260 -12.33 2.07 3.29
CA ALA A 260 -13.52 1.94 2.44
C ALA A 260 -13.79 0.48 2.07
N ILE A 261 -12.78 -0.24 1.60
CA ILE A 261 -12.88 -1.66 1.22
C ILE A 261 -13.31 -2.50 2.44
N MET A 262 -12.70 -2.28 3.61
CA MET A 262 -13.01 -3.03 4.83
C MET A 262 -14.47 -2.84 5.29
N LEU A 263 -14.99 -1.62 5.20
CA LEU A 263 -16.27 -1.23 5.80
C LEU A 263 -17.46 -1.25 4.84
N LYS A 264 -17.20 -1.23 3.51
CA LYS A 264 -18.22 -1.16 2.47
C LYS A 264 -18.05 -2.21 1.38
N GLY A 265 -16.86 -2.83 1.26
CA GLY A 265 -16.55 -3.77 0.20
C GLY A 265 -17.39 -5.05 0.25
N GLN A 266 -17.51 -5.70 -0.89
CA GLN A 266 -18.24 -6.96 -1.02
C GLN A 266 -17.32 -8.16 -0.79
N PRO A 267 -17.69 -9.15 0.02
CA PRO A 267 -16.91 -10.37 0.22
C PRO A 267 -16.60 -11.10 -1.10
N GLY A 268 -15.37 -11.55 -1.26
CA GLY A 268 -14.88 -12.21 -2.47
C GLY A 268 -14.50 -11.26 -3.61
N GLN A 269 -14.70 -9.95 -3.46
CA GLN A 269 -14.40 -8.95 -4.49
C GLN A 269 -12.98 -8.40 -4.36
N ALA A 270 -12.31 -8.27 -5.51
CA ALA A 270 -11.06 -7.51 -5.63
C ALA A 270 -11.36 -6.06 -6.05
N TYR A 271 -10.50 -5.14 -5.59
CA TYR A 271 -10.57 -3.71 -5.89
C TYR A 271 -9.20 -3.22 -6.34
N ASN A 272 -9.10 -2.61 -7.51
CA ASN A 272 -7.93 -1.87 -7.93
C ASN A 272 -7.79 -0.58 -7.14
N VAL A 273 -6.62 -0.36 -6.54
CA VAL A 273 -6.36 0.80 -5.69
C VAL A 273 -5.24 1.65 -6.29
N ALA A 274 -5.61 2.74 -6.95
CA ALA A 274 -4.70 3.65 -7.64
C ALA A 274 -5.33 5.05 -7.77
N ASP A 275 -4.52 6.08 -7.90
CA ASP A 275 -4.99 7.38 -8.41
C ASP A 275 -4.75 7.41 -9.93
N GLU A 276 -5.83 7.30 -10.71
CA GLU A 276 -5.77 7.28 -12.18
C GLU A 276 -5.15 8.56 -12.78
N SER A 277 -5.26 9.70 -12.09
CA SER A 277 -4.70 10.97 -12.54
C SER A 277 -3.17 11.03 -12.54
N THR A 278 -2.54 10.09 -11.84
CA THR A 278 -1.08 9.97 -11.73
C THR A 278 -0.46 9.11 -12.83
N TYR A 279 -1.27 8.52 -13.73
CA TYR A 279 -0.76 7.64 -14.79
C TYR A 279 0.22 8.37 -15.70
N CYS A 280 1.45 7.88 -15.75
CA CYS A 280 2.51 8.44 -16.58
C CYS A 280 3.64 7.43 -16.78
N SER A 281 4.52 7.70 -17.76
CA SER A 281 5.77 6.98 -17.93
C SER A 281 6.82 7.39 -16.87
N ILE A 282 7.80 6.52 -16.62
CA ILE A 282 8.95 6.86 -15.77
C ILE A 282 9.71 8.08 -16.31
N ALA A 283 9.82 8.19 -17.64
CA ALA A 283 10.47 9.35 -18.27
C ALA A 283 9.71 10.66 -18.01
N GLU A 284 8.37 10.66 -18.17
CA GLU A 284 7.54 11.84 -17.86
C GLU A 284 7.60 12.18 -16.37
N MET A 285 7.55 11.18 -15.49
CA MET A 285 7.70 11.38 -14.05
C MET A 285 9.06 12.03 -13.73
N ALA A 286 10.16 11.52 -14.32
CA ALA A 286 11.49 12.09 -14.12
C ALA A 286 11.55 13.55 -14.54
N GLN A 287 11.00 13.91 -15.70
CA GLN A 287 10.97 15.29 -16.21
C GLN A 287 10.18 16.22 -15.29
N ARG A 288 8.98 15.81 -14.86
CA ARG A 288 8.13 16.61 -13.97
C ARG A 288 8.81 16.82 -12.61
N VAL A 289 9.40 15.78 -12.04
CA VAL A 289 10.08 15.85 -10.74
C VAL A 289 11.36 16.69 -10.84
N ALA A 290 12.14 16.54 -11.91
CA ALA A 290 13.32 17.35 -12.15
C ALA A 290 12.98 18.83 -12.27
N GLN A 291 11.94 19.17 -13.04
CA GLN A 291 11.45 20.55 -13.17
C GLN A 291 11.03 21.13 -11.81
N MET A 292 10.27 20.36 -11.00
CA MET A 292 9.88 20.78 -9.63
C MET A 292 11.11 21.02 -8.74
N GLY A 293 12.14 20.16 -8.87
CA GLY A 293 13.36 20.22 -8.07
C GLY A 293 14.40 21.25 -8.56
N GLY A 294 14.26 21.80 -9.76
CA GLY A 294 15.26 22.67 -10.40
C GLY A 294 16.56 21.91 -10.70
N ILE A 295 16.45 20.68 -11.19
CA ILE A 295 17.53 19.78 -11.60
C ILE A 295 17.27 19.23 -13.00
N ASP A 296 18.25 18.56 -13.62
CA ASP A 296 18.14 18.02 -14.97
C ASP A 296 17.87 16.50 -15.00
N VAL A 297 17.37 16.03 -16.15
CA VAL A 297 17.27 14.59 -16.45
C VAL A 297 18.36 14.23 -17.47
N ARG A 298 19.17 13.25 -17.14
CA ARG A 298 20.19 12.68 -18.02
C ARG A 298 19.88 11.23 -18.34
N TYR A 299 20.31 10.79 -19.52
CA TYR A 299 20.17 9.39 -19.94
C TYR A 299 21.56 8.75 -20.02
N ASP A 300 21.72 7.65 -19.27
CA ASP A 300 22.86 6.73 -19.34
C ASP A 300 22.32 5.33 -19.59
N ILE A 301 21.85 5.14 -20.84
CA ILE A 301 21.13 3.93 -21.23
C ILE A 301 22.08 2.74 -21.25
N GLN A 302 21.76 1.74 -20.45
CA GLN A 302 22.51 0.51 -20.30
C GLN A 302 21.81 -0.65 -21.00
N ASP A 303 22.57 -1.71 -21.32
CA ASP A 303 22.00 -2.94 -21.90
C ASP A 303 21.04 -3.60 -20.87
N GLU A 304 19.74 -3.52 -21.16
CA GLU A 304 18.68 -3.98 -20.29
C GLU A 304 18.80 -5.47 -19.94
N ARG A 305 19.24 -6.31 -20.91
CA ARG A 305 19.39 -7.76 -20.72
C ARG A 305 20.52 -8.12 -19.76
N LYS A 306 21.60 -7.34 -19.74
CA LYS A 306 22.77 -7.60 -18.90
C LYS A 306 22.57 -7.12 -17.45
N ASN A 307 21.71 -6.12 -17.26
CA ASN A 307 21.52 -5.46 -15.95
C ASN A 307 20.25 -5.88 -15.24
N GLY A 308 19.49 -6.85 -15.77
CA GLY A 308 18.30 -7.40 -15.11
C GLY A 308 17.14 -6.41 -14.97
N TYR A 309 17.04 -5.42 -15.85
CA TYR A 309 15.89 -4.54 -15.90
C TYR A 309 14.66 -5.31 -16.34
N LEU A 310 13.51 -5.01 -15.72
CA LEU A 310 12.24 -5.61 -16.08
C LEU A 310 11.80 -5.17 -17.48
N ALA A 311 11.04 -6.03 -18.16
CA ALA A 311 10.36 -5.65 -19.39
C ALA A 311 9.49 -4.41 -19.19
N VAL A 312 9.27 -3.64 -20.26
CA VAL A 312 8.39 -2.47 -20.24
C VAL A 312 7.00 -2.89 -19.78
N LEU A 313 6.46 -2.20 -18.79
CA LEU A 313 5.16 -2.47 -18.18
C LEU A 313 4.19 -1.34 -18.47
N PHE A 314 2.95 -1.66 -18.85
CA PHE A 314 1.84 -0.72 -19.02
C PHE A 314 0.72 -1.07 -18.04
N MET A 315 0.68 -0.40 -16.89
CA MET A 315 -0.24 -0.73 -15.80
C MET A 315 -1.18 0.45 -15.51
N ASN A 316 -2.24 0.56 -16.33
CA ASN A 316 -3.29 1.56 -16.18
C ASN A 316 -4.50 0.93 -15.51
N LEU A 317 -4.58 1.03 -14.19
CA LEU A 317 -5.65 0.40 -13.42
C LEU A 317 -6.97 1.17 -13.56
N ASP A 318 -8.06 0.46 -13.82
CA ASP A 318 -9.43 0.96 -13.68
C ASP A 318 -9.84 0.88 -12.21
N THR A 319 -10.28 2.00 -11.64
CA THR A 319 -10.68 2.08 -10.22
C THR A 319 -12.20 2.28 -10.04
N SER A 320 -12.98 1.92 -11.05
CA SER A 320 -14.43 2.13 -11.03
C SER A 320 -15.12 1.42 -9.87
N LEU A 321 -14.74 0.17 -9.56
CA LEU A 321 -15.31 -0.57 -8.43
C LEU A 321 -14.95 0.06 -7.07
N LEU A 322 -13.75 0.62 -6.94
CA LEU A 322 -13.37 1.33 -5.71
C LEU A 322 -14.18 2.63 -5.55
N LYS A 323 -14.44 3.34 -6.64
CA LYS A 323 -15.27 4.55 -6.64
C LYS A 323 -16.74 4.26 -6.28
N GLU A 324 -17.27 3.07 -6.56
CA GLU A 324 -18.60 2.64 -6.10
C GLU A 324 -18.70 2.53 -4.56
N LEU A 325 -17.57 2.50 -3.85
CA LEU A 325 -17.51 2.59 -2.40
C LEU A 325 -17.42 4.05 -1.90
N ASP A 326 -17.70 5.03 -2.74
CA ASP A 326 -17.55 6.48 -2.52
C ASP A 326 -16.10 6.94 -2.28
N TRP A 327 -15.11 6.07 -2.56
CA TRP A 327 -13.72 6.44 -2.42
C TRP A 327 -13.29 7.44 -3.49
N GLU A 328 -12.64 8.48 -3.05
CA GLU A 328 -11.90 9.42 -3.90
C GLU A 328 -10.55 9.74 -3.24
N PRO A 329 -9.50 10.07 -4.02
CA PRO A 329 -8.24 10.54 -3.45
C PRO A 329 -8.44 11.75 -2.54
N ILE A 330 -7.78 11.75 -1.39
CA ILE A 330 -7.90 12.83 -0.39
C ILE A 330 -7.35 14.13 -0.97
N LYS A 331 -8.08 15.22 -0.78
CA LYS A 331 -7.68 16.55 -1.27
C LYS A 331 -6.70 17.19 -0.29
N HIS A 332 -5.46 17.31 -0.69
CA HIS A 332 -4.39 17.87 0.16
C HIS A 332 -4.19 19.39 0.02
N THR A 333 -5.01 20.12 -0.76
CA THR A 333 -4.91 21.57 -0.93
C THR A 333 -6.26 22.24 -0.79
N GLU A 334 -6.29 23.38 -0.08
CA GLU A 334 -7.48 24.25 0.08
C GLU A 334 -7.92 24.94 -1.21
N LYS A 335 -7.21 24.78 -2.33
CA LYS A 335 -7.48 25.49 -3.59
C LYS A 335 -7.98 24.58 -4.70
N ASN A 336 -9.28 24.75 -4.98
CA ASN A 336 -10.02 24.43 -6.20
C ASN A 336 -9.99 23.00 -6.76
N ILE A 337 -11.13 22.38 -6.64
CA ILE A 337 -11.59 21.05 -6.99
C ILE A 337 -11.43 20.67 -8.48
N LEU A 338 -11.21 21.61 -9.38
CA LEU A 338 -11.30 21.39 -10.83
C LEU A 338 -9.96 21.17 -11.55
N ASP A 339 -8.82 21.44 -10.90
CA ASP A 339 -7.52 21.25 -11.50
C ASP A 339 -6.61 20.42 -10.58
N ARG A 340 -6.53 19.10 -10.82
CA ARG A 340 -5.44 18.24 -10.33
C ARG A 340 -4.41 17.93 -11.45
N PRO A 341 -3.87 18.92 -12.16
CA PRO A 341 -2.87 18.64 -13.19
C PRO A 341 -1.56 18.11 -12.61
N ASN A 342 -1.44 18.08 -11.25
CA ASN A 342 -0.18 17.79 -10.56
C ASN A 342 -0.30 16.86 -9.34
N ALA A 343 -1.29 15.94 -9.27
CA ALA A 343 -1.40 14.99 -8.14
C ALA A 343 -0.08 14.26 -7.86
N LEU A 344 0.62 13.83 -8.90
CA LEU A 344 1.94 13.20 -8.78
C LEU A 344 2.98 14.13 -8.14
N LEU A 345 3.04 15.40 -8.51
CA LEU A 345 3.99 16.37 -7.95
C LEU A 345 3.65 16.73 -6.51
N ASP A 346 2.37 16.78 -6.17
CA ASP A 346 1.93 16.97 -4.78
C ASP A 346 2.40 15.78 -3.90
N MET A 347 2.22 14.55 -4.36
CA MET A 347 2.75 13.35 -3.68
C MET A 347 4.26 13.45 -3.45
N TYR A 348 5.03 13.88 -4.46
CA TYR A 348 6.48 14.08 -4.32
C TYR A 348 6.83 15.19 -3.34
N SER A 349 6.18 16.34 -3.43
CA SER A 349 6.39 17.46 -2.52
C SER A 349 6.16 17.04 -1.07
N ARG A 350 5.06 16.34 -0.80
CA ARG A 350 4.72 15.83 0.53
C ARG A 350 5.68 14.75 1.01
N MET A 351 6.08 13.81 0.15
CA MET A 351 7.08 12.79 0.47
C MET A 351 8.44 13.43 0.81
N ILE A 352 8.91 14.40 0.01
CA ILE A 352 10.21 15.07 0.23
C ILE A 352 10.19 15.88 1.53
N ARG A 353 9.10 16.59 1.84
CA ARG A 353 8.91 17.25 3.14
C ARG A 353 8.95 16.24 4.27
N GLY A 354 8.17 15.17 4.17
CA GLY A 354 8.15 14.09 5.16
C GLY A 354 9.50 13.39 5.33
N MET A 355 10.36 13.32 4.31
CA MET A 355 11.73 12.79 4.44
C MET A 355 12.63 13.62 5.38
N ASN A 356 12.25 14.85 5.74
CA ASN A 356 12.96 15.66 6.71
C ASN A 356 12.43 15.44 8.14
N GLU A 357 11.28 14.82 8.30
CA GLU A 357 10.61 14.56 9.58
C GLU A 357 11.00 13.19 10.18
N TRP A 358 11.72 12.33 9.41
CA TRP A 358 12.08 10.93 9.78
C TRP A 358 13.56 10.73 10.08
#